data_2c1d8dc31249d41e20b053c3e16c94d6
#
_entry.id   2c1d8dc31249d41e20b053c3e16c94d6
#
_cell.length_a   1.000
_cell.length_b   1.000
_cell.length_c   1.000
_cell.angle_alpha   90.00
_cell.angle_beta   90.00
_cell.angle_gamma   90.00
#
_symmetry.space_group_name_H-M   'P 1'
#
loop_
_entity.id
_entity.type
_entity.pdbx_description
1 polymer ?
#
loop_
_entity_poly.entity_id
_entity_poly.type
_entity_poly.pdbx_seq_one_letter_code
_entity_poly.pdbx_strand_id
1 'polypeptide(L)'
;MRHTFQSFWIGDRISPYEALCMRSFIDHGHGFALYCYNSRLKVPRGVELRDASTILPKDQCFAYSTGFGAGSFSACSNLFRYLLLQRFGGWWVDTDVLCLTHCIPIYYSFFAREDDDFINGAVLYFEPGDRLIEECLRDALNLGRNVVWGQIGPRLITQKVQELNRGWEAQPASTCYPVHWSAALDLVDPRKTAEVASSTANSMMLHLWNEIFRQAAISKKCLPPRGSYLRMLADRHPVAGWRGLYLLNDGSDVCMPSALTKVRLPARDRVKCIAGTLLSNRLRPLRTSTAGDRHIMQVSNN
;
A
#
# COMPACT_ATOMS: atom_id res chain seq x y z
N MET A 1 -13.80 -11.06 -16.06
CA MET A 1 -12.90 -12.25 -16.22
C MET A 1 -12.19 -12.49 -14.91
N ARG A 2 -11.86 -13.75 -14.59
CA ARG A 2 -11.11 -14.09 -13.36
C ARG A 2 -9.61 -13.87 -13.60
N HIS A 3 -8.97 -13.05 -12.76
CA HIS A 3 -7.53 -12.84 -12.75
C HIS A 3 -6.93 -13.43 -11.47
N THR A 4 -5.61 -13.69 -11.48
CA THR A 4 -4.85 -14.04 -10.28
C THR A 4 -3.93 -12.87 -9.95
N PHE A 5 -4.07 -12.32 -8.75
CA PHE A 5 -3.23 -11.25 -8.23
C PHE A 5 -2.11 -11.83 -7.39
N GLN A 6 -0.94 -11.23 -7.46
CA GLN A 6 0.27 -11.70 -6.78
C GLN A 6 0.77 -10.62 -5.84
N SER A 7 1.23 -11.03 -4.67
CA SER A 7 1.79 -10.12 -3.68
C SER A 7 2.92 -10.81 -2.89
N PHE A 8 3.64 -10.03 -2.09
CA PHE A 8 4.74 -10.52 -1.28
C PHE A 8 4.62 -10.07 0.17
N TRP A 9 4.93 -10.97 1.11
CA TRP A 9 4.91 -10.68 2.53
C TRP A 9 6.15 -11.18 3.25
N ILE A 10 6.71 -10.32 4.09
CA ILE A 10 7.80 -10.66 5.01
C ILE A 10 7.28 -10.54 6.42
N GLY A 11 7.27 -11.64 7.16
CA GLY A 11 6.84 -11.70 8.55
C GLY A 11 6.05 -12.96 8.86
N ASP A 12 5.88 -13.21 10.16
CA ASP A 12 5.23 -14.44 10.65
C ASP A 12 3.71 -14.29 10.82
N ARG A 13 3.19 -13.09 10.64
CA ARG A 13 1.76 -12.80 10.79
C ARG A 13 1.36 -11.66 9.87
N ILE A 14 0.15 -11.77 9.30
CA ILE A 14 -0.53 -10.66 8.64
C ILE A 14 -1.51 -10.00 9.63
N SER A 15 -1.78 -8.72 9.45
CA SER A 15 -2.82 -8.04 10.23
C SER A 15 -4.20 -8.23 9.59
N PRO A 16 -5.28 -7.96 10.32
CA PRO A 16 -6.62 -7.97 9.73
C PRO A 16 -6.78 -7.03 8.52
N TYR A 17 -6.00 -5.94 8.41
CA TYR A 17 -6.04 -5.04 7.25
C TYR A 17 -5.49 -5.71 5.99
N GLU A 18 -4.32 -6.35 6.05
CA GLU A 18 -3.80 -7.13 4.92
C GLU A 18 -4.71 -8.32 4.60
N ALA A 19 -5.25 -8.98 5.63
CA ALA A 19 -6.22 -10.06 5.44
C ALA A 19 -7.50 -9.57 4.73
N LEU A 20 -8.01 -8.39 5.10
CA LEU A 20 -9.13 -7.73 4.45
C LEU A 20 -8.85 -7.45 2.97
N CYS A 21 -7.65 -6.91 2.66
CA CYS A 21 -7.23 -6.64 1.29
C CYS A 21 -7.24 -7.94 0.45
N MET A 22 -6.57 -8.99 0.91
CA MET A 22 -6.55 -10.28 0.20
C MET A 22 -7.95 -10.87 0.04
N ARG A 23 -8.78 -10.79 1.11
CA ARG A 23 -10.14 -11.31 1.11
C ARG A 23 -11.02 -10.62 0.08
N SER A 24 -10.86 -9.32 -0.14
CA SER A 24 -11.63 -8.56 -1.12
C SER A 24 -11.44 -9.10 -2.55
N PHE A 25 -10.24 -9.52 -2.94
CA PHE A 25 -10.00 -10.15 -4.25
C PHE A 25 -10.74 -11.48 -4.39
N ILE A 26 -10.67 -12.33 -3.35
CA ILE A 26 -11.37 -13.63 -3.35
C ILE A 26 -12.88 -13.44 -3.44
N ASP A 27 -13.44 -12.51 -2.68
CA ASP A 27 -14.88 -12.23 -2.67
C ASP A 27 -15.38 -11.64 -3.99
N HIS A 28 -14.52 -10.95 -4.74
CA HIS A 28 -14.82 -10.48 -6.09
C HIS A 28 -14.53 -11.55 -7.18
N GLY A 29 -14.25 -12.82 -6.77
CA GLY A 29 -14.07 -13.94 -7.70
C GLY A 29 -12.70 -14.05 -8.33
N HIS A 30 -11.72 -13.26 -7.89
CA HIS A 30 -10.34 -13.34 -8.35
C HIS A 30 -9.51 -14.33 -7.54
N GLY A 31 -8.40 -14.82 -8.10
CA GLY A 31 -7.38 -15.55 -7.36
C GLY A 31 -6.41 -14.59 -6.65
N PHE A 32 -5.81 -15.05 -5.55
CA PHE A 32 -4.77 -14.32 -4.85
C PHE A 32 -3.64 -15.26 -4.46
N ALA A 33 -2.42 -14.97 -4.91
CA ALA A 33 -1.21 -15.70 -4.55
C ALA A 33 -0.31 -14.81 -3.71
N LEU A 34 0.00 -15.26 -2.49
CA LEU A 34 0.90 -14.56 -1.58
C LEU A 34 2.23 -15.29 -1.49
N TYR A 35 3.29 -14.66 -2.00
CA TYR A 35 4.65 -15.13 -1.82
C TYR A 35 5.14 -14.79 -0.42
N CYS A 36 5.66 -15.77 0.30
CA CYS A 36 6.24 -15.57 1.63
C CYS A 36 7.31 -16.64 1.92
N TYR A 37 8.18 -16.37 2.90
CA TYR A 37 9.19 -17.34 3.36
C TYR A 37 8.67 -18.29 4.44
N ASN A 38 7.47 -18.05 4.96
CA ASN A 38 6.86 -18.86 6.00
C ASN A 38 5.66 -19.64 5.44
N SER A 39 5.86 -20.90 5.10
CA SER A 39 4.81 -21.78 4.56
C SER A 39 3.66 -22.06 5.54
N ARG A 40 3.80 -21.68 6.83
CA ARG A 40 2.77 -21.79 7.86
C ARG A 40 2.04 -20.48 8.14
N LEU A 41 2.26 -19.45 7.31
CA LEU A 41 1.59 -18.16 7.46
C LEU A 41 0.07 -18.36 7.36
N LYS A 42 -0.67 -17.85 8.35
CA LYS A 42 -2.14 -17.90 8.34
C LYS A 42 -2.67 -16.78 7.44
N VAL A 43 -3.37 -17.18 6.40
CA VAL A 43 -3.99 -16.30 5.40
C VAL A 43 -5.50 -16.57 5.28
N PRO A 44 -6.29 -15.66 4.70
CA PRO A 44 -7.70 -15.91 4.41
C PRO A 44 -7.90 -17.13 3.52
N ARG A 45 -9.03 -17.82 3.71
CA ARG A 45 -9.40 -18.97 2.87
C ARG A 45 -9.48 -18.53 1.41
N GLY A 46 -8.85 -19.30 0.53
CA GLY A 46 -8.78 -19.04 -0.91
C GLY A 46 -7.50 -18.34 -1.38
N VAL A 47 -6.69 -17.80 -0.45
CA VAL A 47 -5.35 -17.30 -0.75
C VAL A 47 -4.38 -18.45 -0.88
N GLU A 48 -3.64 -18.49 -1.99
CA GLU A 48 -2.59 -19.46 -2.26
C GLU A 48 -1.26 -18.95 -1.68
N LEU A 49 -0.59 -19.75 -0.85
CA LEU A 49 0.77 -19.45 -0.41
C LEU A 49 1.78 -20.00 -1.42
N ARG A 50 2.76 -19.18 -1.78
CA ARG A 50 3.88 -19.53 -2.65
C ARG A 50 5.19 -19.25 -1.95
N ASP A 51 6.21 -20.06 -2.23
CA ASP A 51 7.54 -19.87 -1.67
C ASP A 51 8.23 -18.66 -2.32
N ALA A 52 8.49 -17.62 -1.52
CA ALA A 52 9.17 -16.42 -1.98
C ALA A 52 10.65 -16.69 -2.37
N SER A 53 11.28 -17.74 -1.84
CA SER A 53 12.68 -18.07 -2.16
C SER A 53 12.89 -18.45 -3.62
N THR A 54 11.81 -18.85 -4.32
CA THR A 54 11.84 -19.12 -5.77
C THR A 54 12.04 -17.86 -6.62
N ILE A 55 11.80 -16.68 -6.06
CA ILE A 55 11.94 -15.37 -6.71
C ILE A 55 13.16 -14.64 -6.16
N LEU A 56 13.27 -14.51 -4.83
CA LEU A 56 14.33 -13.79 -4.14
C LEU A 56 14.74 -14.59 -2.89
N PRO A 57 16.00 -15.02 -2.76
CA PRO A 57 16.49 -15.68 -1.55
C PRO A 57 16.29 -14.78 -0.31
N LYS A 58 15.94 -15.40 0.82
CA LYS A 58 15.60 -14.66 2.05
C LYS A 58 16.73 -13.79 2.58
N ASP A 59 17.97 -14.23 2.43
CA ASP A 59 19.19 -13.50 2.83
C ASP A 59 19.48 -12.29 1.95
N GLN A 60 18.82 -12.21 0.80
CA GLN A 60 18.88 -11.06 -0.10
C GLN A 60 17.82 -10.00 0.25
N CYS A 61 16.87 -10.31 1.12
CA CYS A 61 15.90 -9.32 1.60
C CYS A 61 16.55 -8.30 2.52
N PHE A 62 16.11 -7.05 2.40
CA PHE A 62 16.59 -5.93 3.20
C PHE A 62 15.45 -4.99 3.57
N ALA A 63 15.63 -4.29 4.69
CA ALA A 63 14.76 -3.19 5.12
C ALA A 63 15.49 -1.86 4.93
N TYR A 64 14.74 -0.77 4.87
CA TYR A 64 15.36 0.55 4.99
C TYR A 64 16.11 0.68 6.31
N SER A 65 17.37 1.10 6.24
CA SER A 65 18.22 1.24 7.43
C SER A 65 18.01 2.57 8.17
N THR A 66 17.66 3.62 7.46
CA THR A 66 17.55 4.99 7.99
C THR A 66 16.42 5.78 7.35
N GLY A 67 16.08 6.93 7.94
CA GLY A 67 15.14 7.91 7.38
C GLY A 67 13.68 7.47 7.42
N PHE A 68 12.89 8.08 6.54
CA PHE A 68 11.49 7.73 6.35
C PHE A 68 11.38 6.27 5.91
N GLY A 69 10.55 5.50 6.58
CA GLY A 69 10.40 4.07 6.29
C GLY A 69 11.44 3.15 6.96
N ALA A 70 12.33 3.64 7.84
CA ALA A 70 13.27 2.79 8.57
C ALA A 70 12.60 1.57 9.19
N GLY A 71 13.17 0.37 8.97
CA GLY A 71 12.60 -0.92 9.37
C GLY A 71 11.53 -1.49 8.42
N SER A 72 11.09 -0.74 7.40
CA SER A 72 10.15 -1.24 6.40
C SER A 72 10.87 -2.07 5.33
N PHE A 73 10.24 -3.15 4.90
CA PHE A 73 10.68 -4.00 3.79
C PHE A 73 10.14 -3.56 2.42
N SER A 74 9.56 -2.35 2.30
CA SER A 74 8.96 -1.95 1.03
C SER A 74 9.97 -1.83 -0.12
N ALA A 75 11.25 -1.49 0.16
CA ALA A 75 12.30 -1.55 -0.85
C ALA A 75 12.55 -2.99 -1.34
N CYS A 76 12.61 -3.96 -0.42
CA CYS A 76 12.71 -5.38 -0.79
C CYS A 76 11.46 -5.82 -1.59
N SER A 77 10.28 -5.34 -1.23
CA SER A 77 9.04 -5.60 -1.99
C SER A 77 9.09 -5.02 -3.41
N ASN A 78 9.68 -3.83 -3.59
CA ASN A 78 9.87 -3.25 -4.92
C ASN A 78 10.81 -4.11 -5.79
N LEU A 79 11.93 -4.57 -5.23
CA LEU A 79 12.84 -5.48 -5.94
C LEU A 79 12.15 -6.80 -6.26
N PHE A 80 11.42 -7.39 -5.30
CA PHE A 80 10.70 -8.65 -5.47
C PHE A 80 9.67 -8.55 -6.61
N ARG A 81 8.88 -7.46 -6.66
CA ARG A 81 7.87 -7.27 -7.72
C ARG A 81 8.49 -7.19 -9.10
N TYR A 82 9.63 -6.53 -9.25
CA TYR A 82 10.32 -6.45 -10.54
C TYR A 82 10.86 -7.81 -10.98
N LEU A 83 11.48 -8.58 -10.06
CA LEU A 83 11.93 -9.95 -10.33
C LEU A 83 10.77 -10.86 -10.73
N LEU A 84 9.66 -10.79 -10.00
CA LEU A 84 8.47 -11.60 -10.26
C LEU A 84 7.86 -11.27 -11.62
N LEU A 85 7.61 -9.99 -11.88
CA LEU A 85 6.98 -9.53 -13.11
C LEU A 85 7.87 -9.75 -14.34
N GLN A 86 9.17 -9.53 -14.23
CA GLN A 86 10.09 -9.78 -15.31
C GLN A 86 10.08 -11.27 -15.71
N ARG A 87 10.04 -12.17 -14.74
CA ARG A 87 10.13 -13.61 -14.98
C ARG A 87 8.81 -14.26 -15.37
N PHE A 88 7.72 -13.89 -14.73
CA PHE A 88 6.43 -14.58 -14.84
C PHE A 88 5.30 -13.67 -15.32
N GLY A 89 5.49 -12.36 -15.28
CA GLY A 89 4.42 -11.40 -15.61
C GLY A 89 3.22 -11.50 -14.67
N GLY A 90 2.08 -11.03 -15.18
CA GLY A 90 0.80 -11.09 -14.48
C GLY A 90 0.53 -9.88 -13.57
N TRP A 91 -0.52 -9.97 -12.76
CA TRP A 91 -0.90 -8.91 -11.85
C TRP A 91 -0.07 -8.94 -10.57
N TRP A 92 0.47 -7.78 -10.21
CA TRP A 92 1.01 -7.48 -8.89
C TRP A 92 0.08 -6.53 -8.15
N VAL A 93 -0.11 -6.75 -6.85
CA VAL A 93 -0.72 -5.79 -5.93
C VAL A 93 0.04 -5.77 -4.61
N ASP A 94 0.18 -4.59 -4.00
CA ASP A 94 0.68 -4.50 -2.63
C ASP A 94 -0.36 -5.08 -1.66
N THR A 95 0.10 -5.57 -0.51
CA THR A 95 -0.77 -6.25 0.48
C THR A 95 -1.78 -5.33 1.15
N ASP A 96 -1.71 -4.04 0.91
CA ASP A 96 -2.64 -3.01 1.38
C ASP A 96 -3.51 -2.40 0.27
N VAL A 97 -3.70 -3.12 -0.81
CA VAL A 97 -4.64 -2.79 -1.88
C VAL A 97 -5.91 -3.64 -1.74
N LEU A 98 -7.07 -2.98 -1.71
CA LEU A 98 -8.40 -3.60 -1.75
C LEU A 98 -8.91 -3.68 -3.18
N CYS A 99 -9.53 -4.80 -3.54
CA CYS A 99 -10.31 -4.95 -4.76
C CYS A 99 -11.72 -4.42 -4.54
N LEU A 100 -12.23 -3.59 -5.46
CA LEU A 100 -13.56 -2.99 -5.37
C LEU A 100 -14.53 -3.52 -6.42
N THR A 101 -14.05 -4.33 -7.39
CA THR A 101 -14.87 -4.81 -8.51
C THR A 101 -14.55 -6.25 -8.89
N HIS A 102 -15.54 -6.95 -9.42
CA HIS A 102 -15.37 -8.26 -10.05
C HIS A 102 -15.04 -8.16 -11.55
N CYS A 103 -15.16 -6.97 -12.13
CA CYS A 103 -14.92 -6.73 -13.55
C CYS A 103 -13.60 -5.97 -13.75
N ILE A 104 -12.53 -6.71 -14.01
CA ILE A 104 -11.24 -6.14 -14.37
C ILE A 104 -11.00 -6.45 -15.85
N PRO A 105 -10.77 -5.43 -16.70
CA PRO A 105 -10.48 -5.62 -18.10
C PRO A 105 -9.20 -6.40 -18.37
N ILE A 106 -9.00 -6.83 -19.61
CA ILE A 106 -7.72 -7.37 -20.06
C ILE A 106 -6.85 -6.19 -20.51
N TYR A 107 -5.60 -6.20 -20.07
CA TYR A 107 -4.58 -5.22 -20.43
C TYR A 107 -3.37 -5.94 -21.04
N TYR A 108 -2.64 -5.25 -21.92
CA TYR A 108 -1.30 -5.66 -22.34
C TYR A 108 -0.25 -5.23 -21.31
N SER A 109 -0.47 -4.06 -20.72
CA SER A 109 0.25 -3.56 -19.58
C SER A 109 -0.70 -2.73 -18.73
N PHE A 110 -0.46 -2.64 -17.42
CA PHE A 110 -1.24 -1.81 -16.52
C PHE A 110 -0.33 -1.20 -15.45
N PHE A 111 -0.41 0.09 -15.34
CA PHE A 111 0.10 0.89 -14.22
C PHE A 111 -0.72 2.18 -14.14
N ALA A 112 -0.80 2.77 -12.96
CA ALA A 112 -1.64 3.94 -12.75
C ALA A 112 -0.83 5.07 -12.09
N ARG A 113 -1.24 6.30 -12.37
CA ARG A 113 -0.73 7.49 -11.70
C ARG A 113 -1.14 7.45 -10.23
N GLU A 114 -0.22 7.85 -9.36
CA GLU A 114 -0.52 8.17 -7.96
C GLU A 114 -1.14 9.57 -7.89
N ASP A 115 -0.53 10.48 -8.62
CA ASP A 115 -0.87 11.89 -8.82
C ASP A 115 -0.34 12.37 -10.17
N ASP A 116 -0.24 13.68 -10.37
CA ASP A 116 0.28 14.25 -11.62
C ASP A 116 1.78 13.99 -11.82
N ASP A 117 2.53 13.79 -10.74
CA ASP A 117 3.99 13.68 -10.77
C ASP A 117 4.48 12.22 -10.80
N PHE A 118 3.74 11.29 -10.20
CA PHE A 118 4.22 9.94 -9.96
C PHE A 118 3.32 8.82 -10.50
N ILE A 119 3.98 7.76 -10.95
CA ILE A 119 3.40 6.44 -11.16
C ILE A 119 3.60 5.62 -9.88
N ASN A 120 2.54 4.96 -9.40
CA ASN A 120 2.63 4.09 -8.23
C ASN A 120 2.82 2.64 -8.65
N GLY A 121 3.70 1.94 -7.93
CA GLY A 121 3.99 0.53 -8.16
C GLY A 121 3.10 -0.45 -7.39
N ALA A 122 2.09 0.01 -6.65
CA ALA A 122 1.26 -0.86 -5.81
C ALA A 122 0.27 -1.72 -6.62
N VAL A 123 -0.04 -1.34 -7.86
CA VAL A 123 -0.88 -2.12 -8.79
C VAL A 123 -0.23 -2.10 -10.16
N LEU A 124 0.20 -3.26 -10.63
CA LEU A 124 0.88 -3.43 -11.91
C LEU A 124 0.37 -4.68 -12.63
N TYR A 125 0.33 -4.63 -13.95
CA TYR A 125 0.24 -5.81 -14.81
C TYR A 125 1.19 -5.68 -15.98
N PHE A 126 1.96 -6.73 -16.23
CA PHE A 126 2.86 -6.82 -17.38
C PHE A 126 2.96 -8.26 -17.86
N GLU A 127 3.20 -8.42 -19.14
CA GLU A 127 3.65 -9.68 -19.69
C GLU A 127 5.10 -9.96 -19.28
N PRO A 128 5.54 -11.23 -19.22
CA PRO A 128 6.92 -11.56 -18.92
C PRO A 128 7.89 -10.89 -19.90
N GLY A 129 8.99 -10.32 -19.40
CA GLY A 129 10.00 -9.68 -20.23
C GLY A 129 9.59 -8.28 -20.75
N ASP A 130 8.56 -7.64 -20.16
CA ASP A 130 8.25 -6.26 -20.50
C ASP A 130 9.44 -5.33 -20.22
N ARG A 131 9.80 -4.51 -21.21
CA ARG A 131 10.97 -3.64 -21.18
C ARG A 131 10.95 -2.65 -20.01
N LEU A 132 9.80 -2.13 -19.60
CA LEU A 132 9.71 -1.22 -18.46
C LEU A 132 10.14 -1.92 -17.18
N ILE A 133 9.72 -3.17 -16.99
CA ILE A 133 10.06 -3.97 -15.82
C ILE A 133 11.53 -4.39 -15.84
N GLU A 134 12.07 -4.75 -17.01
CA GLU A 134 13.50 -5.06 -17.18
C GLU A 134 14.39 -3.88 -16.80
N GLU A 135 14.06 -2.67 -17.28
CA GLU A 135 14.78 -1.44 -16.98
C GLU A 135 14.69 -1.08 -15.47
N CYS A 136 13.50 -1.21 -14.87
CA CYS A 136 13.33 -1.00 -13.43
C CYS A 136 14.15 -2.02 -12.62
N LEU A 137 14.13 -3.29 -13.00
CA LEU A 137 14.89 -4.33 -12.32
C LEU A 137 16.39 -4.08 -12.40
N ARG A 138 16.89 -3.78 -13.60
CA ARG A 138 18.31 -3.50 -13.82
C ARG A 138 18.80 -2.36 -12.92
N ASP A 139 18.07 -1.26 -12.90
CA ASP A 139 18.47 -0.09 -12.13
C ASP A 139 18.29 -0.30 -10.63
N ALA A 140 17.26 -1.03 -10.19
CA ALA A 140 17.08 -1.41 -8.79
C ALA A 140 18.25 -2.31 -8.29
N LEU A 141 18.71 -3.24 -9.10
CA LEU A 141 19.88 -4.09 -8.79
C LEU A 141 21.18 -3.28 -8.72
N ASN A 142 21.38 -2.33 -9.64
CA ASN A 142 22.55 -1.45 -9.66
C ASN A 142 22.61 -0.53 -8.43
N LEU A 143 21.48 -0.02 -7.95
CA LEU A 143 21.37 0.81 -6.73
C LEU A 143 21.63 -0.01 -5.46
N GLY A 144 21.41 -1.32 -5.48
CA GLY A 144 21.67 -2.22 -4.37
C GLY A 144 20.73 -1.99 -3.17
N ARG A 145 21.30 -2.19 -1.94
CA ARG A 145 20.49 -2.21 -0.72
C ARG A 145 20.43 -0.86 0.02
N ASN A 146 21.36 0.05 -0.29
CA ASN A 146 21.45 1.37 0.37
C ASN A 146 20.61 2.42 -0.36
N VAL A 147 19.31 2.21 -0.39
CA VAL A 147 18.36 3.07 -1.08
C VAL A 147 17.55 3.91 -0.10
N VAL A 148 17.14 5.09 -0.53
CA VAL A 148 16.22 5.95 0.23
C VAL A 148 14.77 5.63 -0.15
N TRP A 149 13.83 6.06 0.70
CA TRP A 149 12.40 5.85 0.49
C TRP A 149 11.93 6.30 -0.90
N GLY A 150 11.20 5.43 -1.58
CA GLY A 150 10.64 5.68 -2.92
C GLY A 150 11.64 5.58 -4.08
N GLN A 151 12.96 5.45 -3.81
CA GLN A 151 14.00 5.51 -4.85
C GLN A 151 13.86 4.37 -5.88
N ILE A 152 13.64 3.13 -5.44
CA ILE A 152 13.41 1.98 -6.32
C ILE A 152 11.92 1.60 -6.42
N GLY A 153 11.04 2.49 -6.01
CA GLY A 153 9.58 2.40 -6.11
C GLY A 153 9.04 3.46 -7.07
N PRO A 154 8.15 4.36 -6.58
CA PRO A 154 7.48 5.35 -7.44
C PRO A 154 8.43 6.22 -8.26
N ARG A 155 9.57 6.64 -7.72
CA ARG A 155 10.54 7.46 -8.46
C ARG A 155 11.14 6.71 -9.65
N LEU A 156 11.58 5.47 -9.43
CA LEU A 156 12.20 4.67 -10.48
C LEU A 156 11.20 4.34 -11.59
N ILE A 157 10.01 3.84 -11.25
CA ILE A 157 9.03 3.47 -12.27
C ILE A 157 8.57 4.70 -13.06
N THR A 158 8.38 5.85 -12.40
CA THR A 158 8.04 7.11 -13.07
C THR A 158 9.12 7.53 -14.06
N GLN A 159 10.38 7.51 -13.63
CA GLN A 159 11.52 7.83 -14.48
C GLN A 159 11.55 6.91 -15.71
N LYS A 160 11.39 5.59 -15.52
CA LYS A 160 11.43 4.64 -16.64
C LYS A 160 10.25 4.77 -17.59
N VAL A 161 9.07 5.08 -17.08
CA VAL A 161 7.90 5.39 -17.91
C VAL A 161 8.16 6.61 -18.79
N GLN A 162 8.82 7.64 -18.25
CA GLN A 162 9.21 8.83 -19.00
C GLN A 162 10.30 8.53 -20.03
N GLU A 163 11.39 7.85 -19.65
CA GLU A 163 12.50 7.46 -20.53
C GLU A 163 12.03 6.61 -21.73
N LEU A 164 11.06 5.73 -21.50
CA LEU A 164 10.48 4.86 -22.53
C LEU A 164 9.30 5.48 -23.28
N ASN A 165 8.91 6.73 -22.97
CA ASN A 165 7.77 7.44 -23.55
C ASN A 165 6.44 6.66 -23.43
N ARG A 166 6.23 5.93 -22.29
CA ARG A 166 5.03 5.12 -22.05
C ARG A 166 3.99 5.81 -21.17
N GLY A 167 4.12 7.10 -20.89
CA GLY A 167 3.21 7.86 -20.03
C GLY A 167 1.75 7.86 -20.48
N TRP A 168 1.50 7.62 -21.77
CA TRP A 168 0.16 7.50 -22.35
C TRP A 168 -0.57 6.21 -21.97
N GLU A 169 0.16 5.17 -21.53
CA GLU A 169 -0.42 3.90 -21.04
C GLU A 169 -0.94 4.02 -19.60
N ALA A 170 -0.47 5.02 -18.86
CA ALA A 170 -0.79 5.18 -17.44
C ALA A 170 -2.27 5.46 -17.23
N GLN A 171 -2.92 4.62 -16.44
CA GLN A 171 -4.30 4.82 -16.01
C GLN A 171 -4.39 6.01 -15.04
N PRO A 172 -5.53 6.71 -14.99
CA PRO A 172 -5.73 7.79 -14.03
C PRO A 172 -5.68 7.28 -12.58
N ALA A 173 -5.31 8.16 -11.64
CA ALA A 173 -5.23 7.84 -10.22
C ALA A 173 -6.56 7.29 -9.67
N SER A 174 -7.69 7.80 -10.16
CA SER A 174 -9.03 7.34 -9.77
C SER A 174 -9.27 5.85 -10.02
N THR A 175 -8.45 5.18 -10.86
CA THR A 175 -8.60 3.76 -11.13
C THR A 175 -8.18 2.88 -9.93
N CYS A 176 -7.07 3.22 -9.26
CA CYS A 176 -6.51 2.41 -8.17
C CYS A 176 -6.19 3.21 -6.91
N TYR A 177 -6.06 4.52 -7.02
CA TYR A 177 -5.65 5.45 -5.95
C TYR A 177 -6.67 6.59 -5.78
N PRO A 178 -8.00 6.29 -5.67
CA PRO A 178 -9.05 7.31 -5.61
C PRO A 178 -8.98 8.19 -4.36
N VAL A 179 -8.28 7.72 -3.34
CA VAL A 179 -7.95 8.48 -2.13
C VAL A 179 -6.45 8.67 -2.11
N HIS A 180 -6.00 9.92 -2.27
CA HIS A 180 -4.59 10.26 -2.24
C HIS A 180 -3.97 9.96 -0.87
N TRP A 181 -2.67 9.68 -0.80
CA TRP A 181 -1.98 9.33 0.45
C TRP A 181 -2.12 10.41 1.55
N SER A 182 -2.21 11.69 1.18
CA SER A 182 -2.42 12.79 2.14
C SER A 182 -3.80 12.76 2.81
N ALA A 183 -4.78 12.10 2.19
CA ALA A 183 -6.14 11.91 2.68
C ALA A 183 -6.38 10.45 3.18
N ALA A 184 -5.32 9.64 3.34
CA ALA A 184 -5.46 8.24 3.73
C ALA A 184 -6.25 8.03 5.03
N LEU A 185 -6.17 8.97 5.98
CA LEU A 185 -6.90 8.91 7.24
C LEU A 185 -8.42 9.12 7.08
N ASP A 186 -8.87 9.70 5.97
CA ASP A 186 -10.30 9.85 5.67
C ASP A 186 -11.00 8.49 5.51
N LEU A 187 -10.24 7.45 5.16
CA LEU A 187 -10.73 6.07 5.08
C LEU A 187 -11.31 5.57 6.43
N VAL A 188 -10.80 6.08 7.54
CA VAL A 188 -11.21 5.70 8.89
C VAL A 188 -12.01 6.79 9.62
N ASP A 189 -12.32 7.92 8.96
CA ASP A 189 -13.17 8.98 9.49
C ASP A 189 -14.63 8.80 9.05
N PRO A 190 -15.58 8.53 9.96
CA PRO A 190 -17.01 8.40 9.62
C PRO A 190 -17.61 9.66 8.97
N ARG A 191 -17.06 10.84 9.26
CA ARG A 191 -17.54 12.13 8.68
C ARG A 191 -17.19 12.25 7.21
N LYS A 192 -16.16 11.52 6.74
CA LYS A 192 -15.64 11.51 5.38
C LYS A 192 -16.19 10.38 4.51
N THR A 193 -17.01 9.51 5.08
CA THR A 193 -17.48 8.29 4.41
C THR A 193 -18.19 8.56 3.08
N ALA A 194 -19.03 9.56 3.01
CA ALA A 194 -19.76 9.90 1.78
C ALA A 194 -18.81 10.42 0.68
N GLU A 195 -17.82 11.22 1.05
CA GLU A 195 -16.80 11.76 0.14
C GLU A 195 -15.92 10.63 -0.41
N VAL A 196 -15.42 9.75 0.48
CA VAL A 196 -14.62 8.59 0.09
C VAL A 196 -15.43 7.62 -0.78
N ALA A 197 -16.69 7.36 -0.44
CA ALA A 197 -17.57 6.50 -1.23
C ALA A 197 -17.78 7.05 -2.64
N SER A 198 -17.97 8.36 -2.77
CA SER A 198 -18.08 9.02 -4.08
C SER A 198 -16.80 8.89 -4.90
N SER A 199 -15.65 9.11 -4.28
CA SER A 199 -14.33 9.01 -4.96
C SER A 199 -14.03 7.58 -5.44
N THR A 200 -14.49 6.57 -4.70
CA THR A 200 -14.24 5.15 -5.00
C THR A 200 -15.28 4.50 -5.90
N ALA A 201 -16.38 5.17 -6.23
CA ALA A 201 -17.56 4.58 -6.88
C ALA A 201 -17.24 3.88 -8.22
N ASN A 202 -16.27 4.39 -8.99
CA ASN A 202 -15.86 3.87 -10.29
C ASN A 202 -14.43 3.31 -10.27
N SER A 203 -13.86 3.08 -9.10
CA SER A 203 -12.49 2.59 -8.97
C SER A 203 -12.44 1.07 -9.02
N MET A 204 -11.39 0.54 -9.60
CA MET A 204 -11.12 -0.90 -9.60
C MET A 204 -10.54 -1.35 -8.26
N MET A 205 -9.73 -0.51 -7.65
CA MET A 205 -8.99 -0.82 -6.43
C MET A 205 -8.90 0.40 -5.52
N LEU A 206 -8.52 0.15 -4.27
CA LEU A 206 -8.28 1.18 -3.26
C LEU A 206 -7.01 0.85 -2.48
N HIS A 207 -6.03 1.73 -2.54
CA HIS A 207 -4.81 1.64 -1.75
C HIS A 207 -5.01 2.24 -0.36
N LEU A 208 -4.66 1.49 0.70
CA LEU A 208 -4.87 1.92 2.09
C LEU A 208 -3.73 2.78 2.65
N TRP A 209 -2.60 2.84 1.95
CA TRP A 209 -1.44 3.63 2.38
C TRP A 209 -0.93 3.23 3.78
N ASN A 210 -0.66 1.95 3.99
CA ASN A 210 -0.27 1.37 5.27
C ASN A 210 0.85 2.12 6.00
N GLU A 211 1.77 2.74 5.26
CA GLU A 211 2.84 3.54 5.86
C GLU A 211 2.28 4.80 6.56
N ILE A 212 1.26 5.44 5.98
CA ILE A 212 0.57 6.59 6.60
C ILE A 212 -0.13 6.13 7.88
N PHE A 213 -0.83 4.99 7.84
CA PHE A 213 -1.44 4.42 9.05
C PHE A 213 -0.41 4.08 10.12
N ARG A 214 0.75 3.55 9.74
CA ARG A 214 1.85 3.27 10.66
C ARG A 214 2.35 4.55 11.34
N GLN A 215 2.57 5.62 10.58
CA GLN A 215 3.01 6.91 11.10
C GLN A 215 1.96 7.58 11.97
N ALA A 216 0.69 7.46 11.59
CA ALA A 216 -0.42 7.93 12.41
C ALA A 216 -0.72 7.05 13.61
N ALA A 217 0.10 6.01 13.88
CA ALA A 217 -0.10 5.01 14.93
C ALA A 217 -1.48 4.34 14.91
N ILE A 218 -2.11 4.24 13.73
CA ILE A 218 -3.35 3.50 13.56
C ILE A 218 -3.04 2.00 13.65
N SER A 219 -3.63 1.34 14.65
CA SER A 219 -3.42 -0.09 14.84
C SER A 219 -4.22 -0.91 13.83
N LYS A 220 -3.56 -1.60 12.94
CA LYS A 220 -4.16 -2.53 11.98
C LYS A 220 -4.79 -3.78 12.63
N LYS A 221 -4.77 -3.89 13.95
CA LYS A 221 -5.45 -4.94 14.73
C LYS A 221 -6.81 -4.51 15.24
N CYS A 222 -7.13 -3.23 15.18
CA CYS A 222 -8.42 -2.71 15.64
C CYS A 222 -9.35 -2.51 14.44
N LEU A 223 -10.63 -2.86 14.65
CA LEU A 223 -11.68 -2.52 13.69
C LEU A 223 -11.72 -1.00 13.49
N PRO A 224 -11.85 -0.54 12.25
CA PRO A 224 -12.04 0.88 11.98
C PRO A 224 -13.29 1.42 12.69
N PRO A 225 -13.37 2.75 12.92
CA PRO A 225 -14.52 3.38 13.55
C PRO A 225 -15.83 3.02 12.84
N ARG A 226 -16.89 2.77 13.61
CA ARG A 226 -18.22 2.48 13.06
C ARG A 226 -18.67 3.65 12.19
N GLY A 227 -19.20 3.34 11.01
CA GLY A 227 -19.63 4.34 10.03
C GLY A 227 -18.52 4.87 9.12
N SER A 228 -17.24 4.54 9.33
CA SER A 228 -16.18 4.88 8.39
C SER A 228 -16.23 4.00 7.13
N TYR A 229 -15.69 4.51 6.03
CA TYR A 229 -15.66 3.78 4.77
C TYR A 229 -14.90 2.44 4.87
N LEU A 230 -13.73 2.45 5.51
CA LEU A 230 -12.96 1.23 5.72
C LEU A 230 -13.69 0.22 6.62
N ARG A 231 -14.52 0.71 7.59
CA ARG A 231 -15.37 -0.18 8.38
C ARG A 231 -16.45 -0.85 7.53
N MET A 232 -17.08 -0.13 6.60
CA MET A 232 -18.05 -0.73 5.68
C MET A 232 -17.40 -1.82 4.82
N LEU A 233 -16.17 -1.62 4.35
CA LEU A 233 -15.42 -2.65 3.62
C LEU A 233 -15.07 -3.84 4.52
N ALA A 234 -14.67 -3.62 5.77
CA ALA A 234 -14.37 -4.68 6.72
C ALA A 234 -15.61 -5.52 7.08
N ASP A 235 -16.78 -4.90 7.14
CA ASP A 235 -18.06 -5.60 7.36
C ASP A 235 -18.51 -6.38 6.11
N ARG A 236 -18.17 -5.90 4.89
CA ARG A 236 -18.46 -6.58 3.62
C ARG A 236 -17.54 -7.78 3.38
N HIS A 237 -16.29 -7.70 3.78
CA HIS A 237 -15.26 -8.72 3.59
C HIS A 237 -14.76 -9.24 4.95
N PRO A 238 -15.53 -10.05 5.67
CA PRO A 238 -15.22 -10.40 7.03
C PRO A 238 -13.95 -11.25 7.13
N VAL A 239 -13.06 -10.83 8.04
CA VAL A 239 -11.82 -11.53 8.38
C VAL A 239 -11.68 -11.67 9.89
N ALA A 240 -10.93 -12.68 10.32
CA ALA A 240 -10.62 -12.90 11.71
C ALA A 240 -9.45 -12.01 12.18
N GLY A 241 -9.26 -11.97 13.50
CA GLY A 241 -8.06 -11.38 14.10
C GLY A 241 -8.21 -9.96 14.62
N TRP A 242 -9.38 -9.34 14.47
CA TRP A 242 -9.67 -8.05 15.10
C TRP A 242 -9.58 -8.16 16.63
N ARG A 243 -8.87 -7.24 17.27
CA ARG A 243 -8.58 -7.29 18.72
C ARG A 243 -9.03 -6.05 19.50
N GLY A 244 -9.76 -5.19 18.87
CA GLY A 244 -10.27 -3.95 19.44
C GLY A 244 -11.05 -3.20 18.39
N LEU A 245 -11.55 -2.04 18.76
CA LEU A 245 -12.17 -1.10 17.84
C LEU A 245 -11.71 0.32 18.15
N TYR A 246 -11.74 1.17 17.15
CA TYR A 246 -11.61 2.62 17.32
C TYR A 246 -12.99 3.26 17.36
N LEU A 247 -13.15 4.22 18.25
CA LEU A 247 -14.30 5.12 18.27
C LEU A 247 -13.79 6.56 18.10
N LEU A 248 -14.58 7.38 17.46
CA LEU A 248 -14.38 8.83 17.50
C LEU A 248 -14.83 9.36 18.85
N ASN A 249 -14.13 10.36 19.37
CA ASN A 249 -14.59 11.12 20.51
C ASN A 249 -15.79 11.97 20.08
N ASP A 250 -16.89 11.87 20.83
CA ASP A 250 -18.05 12.68 20.54
C ASP A 250 -17.73 14.17 20.75
N GLY A 251 -18.04 14.98 19.76
CA GLY A 251 -18.07 16.44 19.86
C GLY A 251 -16.79 17.21 19.63
N SER A 252 -15.73 16.61 19.05
CA SER A 252 -14.51 17.37 18.78
C SER A 252 -14.31 17.69 17.30
N ASP A 253 -14.00 18.95 17.00
CA ASP A 253 -13.49 19.45 15.71
C ASP A 253 -12.02 19.06 15.46
N VAL A 254 -11.60 17.89 15.88
CA VAL A 254 -10.20 17.55 16.03
C VAL A 254 -9.72 16.73 14.83
N CYS A 255 -8.50 17.01 14.41
CA CYS A 255 -7.73 16.19 13.49
C CYS A 255 -7.77 14.70 13.88
N MET A 256 -8.01 13.83 12.94
CA MET A 256 -8.26 12.39 13.09
C MET A 256 -7.46 11.65 14.17
N PRO A 257 -6.14 11.80 14.30
CA PRO A 257 -5.39 11.06 15.32
C PRO A 257 -5.80 11.35 16.76
N SER A 258 -6.19 12.59 17.06
CA SER A 258 -6.63 12.99 18.39
C SER A 258 -8.14 12.76 18.61
N ALA A 259 -8.92 12.56 17.55
CA ALA A 259 -10.34 12.25 17.62
C ALA A 259 -10.64 10.76 17.85
N LEU A 260 -9.63 9.89 17.75
CA LEU A 260 -9.80 8.45 17.93
C LEU A 260 -9.56 8.05 19.38
N THR A 261 -10.57 7.49 20.02
CA THR A 261 -10.44 6.80 21.30
C THR A 261 -10.38 5.30 21.12
N LYS A 262 -9.63 4.68 22.00
CA LYS A 262 -9.44 3.25 22.01
C LYS A 262 -10.41 2.59 22.97
N VAL A 263 -11.23 1.70 22.47
CA VAL A 263 -12.11 0.85 23.28
C VAL A 263 -11.50 -0.57 23.36
N ARG A 264 -11.36 -1.08 24.57
CA ARG A 264 -10.94 -2.46 24.81
C ARG A 264 -12.15 -3.39 24.72
N LEU A 265 -12.03 -4.44 23.94
CA LEU A 265 -12.95 -5.57 24.02
C LEU A 265 -12.71 -6.36 25.34
N PRO A 266 -13.71 -7.16 25.80
CA PRO A 266 -13.61 -7.90 27.07
C PRO A 266 -12.36 -8.77 27.19
N ALA A 267 -12.01 -9.14 28.43
CA ALA A 267 -10.71 -9.65 28.87
C ALA A 267 -10.05 -10.79 28.08
N ARG A 268 -10.79 -11.54 27.28
CA ARG A 268 -10.26 -12.62 26.42
C ARG A 268 -9.47 -12.12 25.21
N ASP A 269 -9.60 -10.85 24.85
CA ASP A 269 -9.02 -10.25 23.64
C ASP A 269 -8.03 -9.11 23.93
N ARG A 270 -7.48 -9.04 25.15
CA ARG A 270 -6.58 -7.97 25.55
C ARG A 270 -5.26 -8.01 24.79
N VAL A 271 -5.08 -7.15 23.82
CA VAL A 271 -3.79 -6.70 23.35
C VAL A 271 -3.71 -5.19 23.52
N LYS A 272 -2.67 -4.73 24.17
CA LYS A 272 -2.36 -3.31 24.30
C LYS A 272 -2.17 -2.72 22.89
N CYS A 273 -3.21 -2.12 22.33
CA CYS A 273 -3.01 -1.15 21.28
C CYS A 273 -2.40 0.07 21.94
N ILE A 274 -1.19 0.43 21.67
CA ILE A 274 -0.61 1.69 22.09
C ILE A 274 -1.21 2.75 21.17
N ALA A 275 -2.11 3.53 21.69
CA ALA A 275 -2.72 4.62 20.97
C ALA A 275 -2.71 5.89 21.80
N GLY A 276 -2.46 6.95 21.18
CA GLY A 276 -3.03 8.22 21.57
C GLY A 276 -2.15 9.22 22.29
N THR A 277 -1.00 8.88 22.84
CA THR A 277 -0.22 9.87 23.60
C THR A 277 0.98 10.45 22.83
N LEU A 278 1.32 9.92 21.66
CA LEU A 278 2.49 10.36 20.89
C LEU A 278 2.15 11.19 19.64
N LEU A 279 0.89 11.44 19.36
CA LEU A 279 0.44 12.03 18.09
C LEU A 279 0.35 13.55 18.11
N SER A 280 0.23 14.19 19.27
CA SER A 280 0.10 15.65 19.35
C SER A 280 1.37 16.41 18.91
N ASN A 281 2.52 15.76 18.86
CA ASN A 281 3.81 16.41 18.59
C ASN A 281 4.47 16.06 17.24
N ARG A 282 3.89 15.21 16.39
CA ARG A 282 4.58 14.74 15.18
C ARG A 282 3.86 14.95 13.84
N LEU A 283 2.62 15.35 13.84
CA LEU A 283 1.94 15.78 12.61
C LEU A 283 2.06 17.30 12.44
N ARG A 284 3.27 17.78 12.16
CA ARG A 284 3.37 19.01 11.39
C ARG A 284 2.89 18.65 9.99
N PRO A 285 1.93 19.39 9.41
CA PRO A 285 1.64 19.23 8.00
C PRO A 285 2.95 19.41 7.23
N LEU A 286 3.27 18.48 6.34
CA LEU A 286 4.25 18.72 5.30
C LEU A 286 3.73 19.95 4.57
N ARG A 287 4.31 21.12 4.84
CA ARG A 287 4.03 22.32 4.09
C ARG A 287 4.35 22.00 2.65
N THR A 288 3.34 21.99 1.81
CA THR A 288 3.52 22.17 0.39
C THR A 288 4.33 23.45 0.23
N SER A 289 5.57 23.34 -0.22
CA SER A 289 6.40 24.47 -0.62
C SER A 289 5.72 25.07 -1.85
N THR A 290 4.93 26.09 -1.63
CA THR A 290 4.56 27.00 -2.70
C THR A 290 5.82 27.71 -3.16
N ALA A 291 6.00 27.73 -4.47
CA ALA A 291 7.04 28.35 -5.25
C ALA A 291 7.66 29.62 -4.63
N GLY A 292 8.97 29.70 -4.67
CA GLY A 292 9.72 30.94 -4.57
C GLY A 292 10.94 30.86 -3.68
N ASP A 293 12.00 30.20 -4.14
CA ASP A 293 13.35 30.70 -3.93
C ASP A 293 14.33 29.97 -4.85
N ARG A 294 14.62 30.67 -5.94
CA ARG A 294 15.77 30.36 -6.79
C ARG A 294 17.04 30.84 -6.06
N HIS A 295 17.80 29.93 -5.51
CA HIS A 295 19.22 30.18 -5.24
C HIS A 295 20.06 29.19 -6.05
N ILE A 296 20.64 29.77 -7.08
CA ILE A 296 21.75 29.24 -7.87
C ILE A 296 22.93 29.00 -6.94
N MET A 297 23.32 27.76 -6.72
CA MET A 297 24.64 27.42 -6.22
C MET A 297 25.59 27.31 -7.42
N GLN A 298 26.43 28.28 -7.57
CA GLN A 298 27.63 28.20 -8.39
C GLN A 298 28.58 27.18 -7.78
N VAL A 299 28.93 26.19 -8.59
CA VAL A 299 30.05 25.28 -8.29
C VAL A 299 31.33 26.06 -8.69
N SER A 300 32.16 26.43 -7.73
CA SER A 300 33.53 26.82 -7.96
C SER A 300 34.41 25.56 -7.97
N ASN A 301 35.05 25.33 -9.10
CA ASN A 301 36.23 24.45 -9.22
C ASN A 301 37.38 25.02 -8.36
N ASN A 302 37.92 24.17 -7.49
CA ASN A 302 39.37 23.98 -7.28
C ASN A 302 39.58 22.62 -6.61
#